data_996933659b4d058b072676ad26fb0d19
#
_entry.id   996933659b4d058b072676ad26fb0d19
#
_cell.length_a   1.000
_cell.length_b   1.000
_cell.length_c   1.000
_cell.angle_alpha   90.00
_cell.angle_beta   90.00
_cell.angle_gamma   90.00
#
_symmetry.space_group_name_H-M   'P 1'
#
loop_
_entity.id
_entity.type
_entity.pdbx_description
1 polymer ?
#
loop_
_entity_poly.entity_id
_entity_poly.type
_entity_poly.pdbx_seq_one_letter_code
_entity_poly.pdbx_strand_id
1 'polypeptide(L)'
;FGILERLTKSSHRDTAGGDAVGHVVDAFTSLVSDRPQPVGLEIAVNLWTQDVTGTLPDPAPPGRPAPAVDTDAIDRAAKLIASARAPMIVVGGGAQGDSGPVRQLAARTGAPVVAFRTGHGVMPSDDPLSIGMPVAHSLWTDVDLVIGIGTRLQSQVMSWGHDDDMK
;
A
#
# COMPACT_ATOMS: atom_id res chain seq x y z
N PHE A 1 -20.97 -8.34 -16.29
CA PHE A 1 -20.32 -8.94 -15.10
C PHE A 1 -18.86 -9.29 -15.40
N GLY A 2 -18.56 -10.04 -16.45
CA GLY A 2 -17.19 -10.50 -16.75
C GLY A 2 -16.14 -9.39 -16.93
N ILE A 3 -16.52 -8.15 -17.17
CA ILE A 3 -15.61 -6.99 -17.19
C ILE A 3 -15.20 -6.64 -15.76
N LEU A 4 -16.14 -6.59 -14.81
CA LEU A 4 -15.86 -6.28 -13.40
C LEU A 4 -14.93 -7.32 -12.78
N GLU A 5 -15.13 -8.61 -13.06
CA GLU A 5 -14.25 -9.69 -12.59
C GLU A 5 -12.78 -9.53 -12.98
N ARG A 6 -12.52 -8.89 -14.10
CA ARG A 6 -11.15 -8.66 -14.61
C ARG A 6 -10.52 -7.36 -14.13
N LEU A 7 -11.34 -6.39 -13.71
CA LEU A 7 -10.89 -5.04 -13.35
C LEU A 7 -10.85 -4.80 -11.85
N THR A 8 -11.53 -5.65 -11.07
CA THR A 8 -11.67 -5.46 -9.63
C THR A 8 -11.02 -6.61 -8.85
N LYS A 9 -10.74 -6.35 -7.58
CA LYS A 9 -10.17 -7.34 -6.64
C LYS A 9 -11.10 -8.54 -6.44
N SER A 10 -12.39 -8.26 -6.34
CA SER A 10 -13.47 -9.24 -6.33
C SER A 10 -14.73 -8.61 -6.92
N SER A 11 -15.62 -9.44 -7.43
CA SER A 11 -16.93 -8.98 -7.89
C SER A 11 -18.02 -9.96 -7.48
N HIS A 12 -19.15 -9.42 -7.07
CA HIS A 12 -20.33 -10.17 -6.69
C HIS A 12 -21.48 -9.76 -7.58
N ARG A 13 -22.31 -10.73 -7.95
CA ARG A 13 -23.53 -10.49 -8.71
C ARG A 13 -24.72 -11.09 -8.00
N ASP A 14 -25.66 -10.26 -7.62
CA ASP A 14 -26.92 -10.70 -7.06
C ASP A 14 -28.01 -10.62 -8.13
N THR A 15 -28.60 -11.76 -8.47
CA THR A 15 -29.71 -11.87 -9.41
C THR A 15 -30.98 -12.43 -8.77
N ALA A 16 -30.92 -12.89 -7.52
CA ALA A 16 -32.00 -13.56 -6.83
C ALA A 16 -32.53 -12.82 -5.60
N GLY A 17 -31.81 -11.79 -5.12
CA GLY A 17 -32.22 -10.95 -3.99
C GLY A 17 -32.12 -11.59 -2.61
N GLY A 18 -31.65 -12.83 -2.53
CA GLY A 18 -31.67 -13.58 -1.28
C GLY A 18 -30.58 -13.17 -0.27
N ASP A 19 -29.47 -12.57 -0.72
CA ASP A 19 -28.32 -12.25 0.13
C ASP A 19 -27.63 -10.92 -0.26
N ALA A 20 -28.41 -9.94 -0.70
CA ALA A 20 -27.87 -8.64 -1.09
C ALA A 20 -27.06 -7.97 0.04
N VAL A 21 -27.51 -8.13 1.29
CA VAL A 21 -26.83 -7.60 2.47
C VAL A 21 -25.49 -8.29 2.70
N GLY A 22 -25.44 -9.61 2.63
CA GLY A 22 -24.20 -10.39 2.73
C GLY A 22 -23.19 -9.97 1.66
N HIS A 23 -23.61 -9.84 0.42
CA HIS A 23 -22.76 -9.37 -0.68
C HIS A 23 -22.20 -7.97 -0.46
N VAL A 24 -22.97 -7.06 0.15
CA VAL A 24 -22.49 -5.71 0.52
C VAL A 24 -21.41 -5.81 1.60
N VAL A 25 -21.65 -6.61 2.65
CA VAL A 25 -20.65 -6.80 3.73
C VAL A 25 -19.36 -7.42 3.19
N ASP A 26 -19.47 -8.45 2.36
CA ASP A 26 -18.32 -9.11 1.73
C ASP A 26 -17.56 -8.15 0.80
N ALA A 27 -18.29 -7.32 0.06
CA ALA A 27 -17.67 -6.29 -0.79
C ALA A 27 -16.84 -5.30 0.02
N PHE A 28 -17.39 -4.75 1.11
CA PHE A 28 -16.66 -3.84 1.99
C PHE A 28 -15.49 -4.53 2.70
N THR A 29 -15.66 -5.76 3.17
CA THR A 29 -14.59 -6.55 3.78
C THR A 29 -13.44 -6.77 2.81
N SER A 30 -13.76 -7.19 1.59
CA SER A 30 -12.77 -7.40 0.53
C SER A 30 -12.06 -6.09 0.15
N LEU A 31 -12.81 -4.98 0.04
CA LEU A 31 -12.27 -3.66 -0.33
C LEU A 31 -11.16 -3.20 0.62
N VAL A 32 -11.34 -3.38 1.93
CA VAL A 32 -10.40 -2.92 2.96
C VAL A 32 -9.37 -3.97 3.39
N SER A 33 -9.56 -5.25 3.03
CA SER A 33 -8.61 -6.31 3.37
C SER A 33 -7.31 -6.17 2.57
N ASP A 34 -6.19 -6.60 3.13
CA ASP A 34 -4.86 -6.55 2.50
C ASP A 34 -4.58 -5.17 1.86
N ARG A 35 -4.26 -5.18 0.57
CA ARG A 35 -4.13 -3.97 -0.22
C ARG A 35 -5.53 -3.50 -0.66
N PRO A 36 -5.97 -2.28 -0.29
CA PRO A 36 -7.23 -1.72 -0.77
C PRO A 36 -7.26 -1.63 -2.30
N GLN A 37 -8.31 -2.18 -2.90
CA GLN A 37 -8.53 -2.17 -4.35
C GLN A 37 -10.04 -2.10 -4.63
N PRO A 38 -10.45 -1.63 -5.82
CA PRO A 38 -11.86 -1.60 -6.20
C PRO A 38 -12.52 -2.98 -6.11
N VAL A 39 -13.77 -3.00 -5.68
CA VAL A 39 -14.64 -4.19 -5.65
C VAL A 39 -15.90 -3.89 -6.46
N GLY A 40 -16.34 -4.85 -7.25
CA GLY A 40 -17.56 -4.75 -8.05
C GLY A 40 -18.74 -5.39 -7.34
N LEU A 41 -19.87 -4.67 -7.25
CA LEU A 41 -21.15 -5.24 -6.82
C LEU A 41 -22.19 -4.91 -7.88
N GLU A 42 -22.79 -5.92 -8.47
CA GLU A 42 -23.83 -5.81 -9.47
C GLU A 42 -25.13 -6.41 -8.92
N ILE A 43 -26.16 -5.59 -8.83
CA ILE A 43 -27.48 -5.97 -8.35
C ILE A 43 -28.47 -5.81 -9.51
N ALA A 44 -29.21 -6.88 -9.81
CA ALA A 44 -30.18 -6.84 -10.89
C ALA A 44 -31.30 -5.84 -10.60
N VAL A 45 -31.68 -5.03 -11.61
CA VAL A 45 -32.63 -3.92 -11.44
C VAL A 45 -34.00 -4.34 -10.90
N ASN A 46 -34.45 -5.54 -11.21
CA ASN A 46 -35.72 -6.11 -10.70
C ASN A 46 -35.70 -6.41 -9.20
N LEU A 47 -34.52 -6.40 -8.55
CA LEU A 47 -34.40 -6.59 -7.10
C LEU A 47 -34.58 -5.31 -6.30
N TRP A 48 -34.44 -4.15 -6.92
CA TRP A 48 -34.48 -2.83 -6.25
C TRP A 48 -35.82 -2.49 -5.60
N THR A 49 -36.89 -3.16 -6.03
CA THR A 49 -38.25 -2.97 -5.49
C THR A 49 -38.68 -4.09 -4.55
N GLN A 50 -37.78 -5.03 -4.25
CA GLN A 50 -38.06 -6.14 -3.34
C GLN A 50 -37.65 -5.77 -1.91
N ASP A 51 -38.46 -6.21 -0.96
CA ASP A 51 -38.14 -6.04 0.45
C ASP A 51 -36.94 -6.95 0.83
N VAL A 52 -35.99 -6.38 1.56
CA VAL A 52 -34.86 -7.13 2.12
C VAL A 52 -35.34 -7.81 3.40
N THR A 53 -35.32 -9.14 3.41
CA THR A 53 -35.63 -9.93 4.60
C THR A 53 -34.34 -10.23 5.37
N GLY A 54 -34.27 -9.79 6.63
CA GLY A 54 -33.14 -10.04 7.49
C GLY A 54 -32.75 -8.87 8.37
N THR A 55 -31.84 -9.11 9.31
CA THR A 55 -31.28 -8.03 10.14
C THR A 55 -30.16 -7.33 9.36
N LEU A 56 -30.27 -6.02 9.20
CA LEU A 56 -29.17 -5.25 8.64
C LEU A 56 -27.93 -5.37 9.56
N PRO A 57 -26.74 -5.62 9.01
CA PRO A 57 -25.52 -5.63 9.82
C PRO A 57 -25.23 -4.24 10.38
N ASP A 58 -24.39 -4.19 11.41
CA ASP A 58 -23.83 -2.94 11.92
C ASP A 58 -23.21 -2.16 10.75
N PRO A 59 -23.56 -0.90 10.56
CA PRO A 59 -22.99 -0.05 9.49
C PRO A 59 -21.48 0.21 9.63
N ALA A 60 -20.86 -0.18 10.75
CA ALA A 60 -19.41 -0.07 10.89
C ALA A 60 -18.71 -0.98 9.87
N PRO A 61 -17.93 -0.46 8.93
CA PRO A 61 -17.16 -1.31 8.05
C PRO A 61 -16.22 -2.18 8.88
N PRO A 62 -16.06 -3.47 8.51
CA PRO A 62 -15.11 -4.33 9.20
C PRO A 62 -13.73 -3.66 9.15
N GLY A 63 -13.13 -3.43 10.33
CA GLY A 63 -11.80 -2.87 10.43
C GLY A 63 -10.81 -3.76 9.66
N ARG A 64 -9.83 -3.15 9.01
CA ARG A 64 -8.74 -3.90 8.40
C ARG A 64 -8.01 -4.64 9.51
N PRO A 65 -7.93 -5.98 9.49
CA PRO A 65 -7.14 -6.70 10.47
C PRO A 65 -5.68 -6.27 10.34
N ALA A 66 -5.07 -5.88 11.46
CA ALA A 66 -3.64 -5.60 11.47
C ALA A 66 -2.87 -6.89 11.12
N PRO A 67 -1.95 -6.86 10.16
CA PRO A 67 -1.12 -8.03 9.86
C PRO A 67 -0.28 -8.39 11.08
N ALA A 68 -0.04 -9.69 11.27
CA ALA A 68 0.88 -10.15 12.31
C ALA A 68 2.28 -9.60 12.02
N VAL A 69 2.96 -9.17 13.09
CA VAL A 69 4.32 -8.64 12.97
C VAL A 69 5.31 -9.81 12.91
N ASP A 70 6.07 -9.90 11.81
CA ASP A 70 7.20 -10.84 11.68
C ASP A 70 8.45 -10.22 12.32
N THR A 71 8.71 -10.57 13.56
CA THR A 71 9.88 -10.06 14.33
C THR A 71 11.20 -10.48 13.72
N ASP A 72 11.29 -11.69 13.14
CA ASP A 72 12.51 -12.17 12.50
C ASP A 72 12.82 -11.39 11.22
N ALA A 73 11.77 -11.01 10.46
CA ALA A 73 11.94 -10.14 9.30
C ALA A 73 12.42 -8.73 9.71
N ILE A 74 11.89 -8.19 10.81
CA ILE A 74 12.34 -6.90 11.36
C ILE A 74 13.82 -6.97 11.77
N ASP A 75 14.24 -8.03 12.46
CA ASP A 75 15.62 -8.19 12.87
C ASP A 75 16.58 -8.34 11.67
N ARG A 76 16.15 -9.05 10.63
CA ARG A 76 16.92 -9.12 9.37
C ARG A 76 17.05 -7.75 8.70
N ALA A 77 15.96 -7.01 8.60
CA ALA A 77 15.95 -5.65 8.04
C ALA A 77 16.85 -4.71 8.84
N ALA A 78 16.77 -4.74 10.17
CA ALA A 78 17.62 -3.92 11.04
C ALA A 78 19.11 -4.21 10.84
N LYS A 79 19.50 -5.47 10.66
CA LYS A 79 20.89 -5.85 10.37
C LYS A 79 21.37 -5.33 9.01
N LEU A 80 20.51 -5.42 7.98
CA LEU A 80 20.82 -4.87 6.66
C LEU A 80 21.02 -3.35 6.73
N ILE A 81 20.10 -2.65 7.38
CA ILE A 81 20.18 -1.20 7.57
C ILE A 81 21.45 -0.81 8.35
N ALA A 82 21.77 -1.52 9.41
CA ALA A 82 22.97 -1.23 10.22
C ALA A 82 24.29 -1.47 9.46
N SER A 83 24.29 -2.34 8.44
CA SER A 83 25.47 -2.65 7.62
C SER A 83 25.59 -1.78 6.38
N ALA A 84 24.54 -1.06 6.00
CA ALA A 84 24.54 -0.21 4.81
C ALA A 84 25.43 1.03 5.00
N ARG A 85 26.12 1.42 3.93
CA ARG A 85 26.98 2.63 3.87
C ARG A 85 26.31 3.78 3.15
N ALA A 86 25.44 3.45 2.21
CA ALA A 86 24.72 4.43 1.39
C ALA A 86 23.22 4.01 1.23
N PRO A 87 22.45 3.96 2.34
CA PRO A 87 21.04 3.60 2.26
C PRO A 87 20.22 4.73 1.65
N MET A 88 19.15 4.36 0.92
CA MET A 88 18.13 5.29 0.41
C MET A 88 16.74 4.80 0.80
N ILE A 89 15.88 5.71 1.26
CA ILE A 89 14.49 5.43 1.58
C ILE A 89 13.60 5.90 0.43
N VAL A 90 12.76 5.02 -0.10
CA VAL A 90 11.76 5.33 -1.12
C VAL A 90 10.37 5.19 -0.50
N VAL A 91 9.60 6.27 -0.45
CA VAL A 91 8.26 6.27 0.14
C VAL A 91 7.16 6.33 -0.91
N GLY A 92 6.12 5.55 -0.68
CA GLY A 92 4.91 5.54 -1.51
C GLY A 92 3.65 5.85 -0.70
N GLY A 93 2.49 5.73 -1.34
CA GLY A 93 1.20 6.06 -0.73
C GLY A 93 0.84 5.23 0.51
N GLY A 94 1.39 4.02 0.64
CA GLY A 94 1.18 3.21 1.84
C GLY A 94 1.83 3.75 3.11
N ALA A 95 2.74 4.73 2.98
CA ALA A 95 3.43 5.37 4.10
C ALA A 95 2.77 6.68 4.59
N GLN A 96 1.63 7.08 4.00
CA GLN A 96 0.97 8.37 4.31
C GLN A 96 0.59 8.55 5.79
N GLY A 97 0.29 7.46 6.49
CA GLY A 97 -0.01 7.51 7.94
C GLY A 97 1.23 7.49 8.85
N ASP A 98 2.42 7.22 8.31
CA ASP A 98 3.62 6.85 9.06
C ASP A 98 4.77 7.86 8.93
N SER A 99 4.46 9.12 8.67
CA SER A 99 5.44 10.21 8.51
C SER A 99 6.43 10.31 9.68
N GLY A 100 5.96 10.18 10.92
CA GLY A 100 6.81 10.22 12.12
C GLY A 100 7.88 9.13 12.15
N PRO A 101 7.51 7.84 12.07
CA PRO A 101 8.46 6.72 12.00
C PRO A 101 9.44 6.81 10.81
N VAL A 102 8.98 7.23 9.64
CA VAL A 102 9.84 7.40 8.46
C VAL A 102 10.92 8.46 8.71
N ARG A 103 10.54 9.61 9.26
CA ARG A 103 11.48 10.67 9.61
C ARG A 103 12.50 10.23 10.66
N GLN A 104 12.06 9.47 11.66
CA GLN A 104 12.98 8.93 12.68
C GLN A 104 13.97 7.94 12.07
N LEU A 105 13.53 7.08 11.16
CA LEU A 105 14.40 6.15 10.46
C LEU A 105 15.43 6.91 9.61
N ALA A 106 14.99 7.89 8.82
CA ALA A 106 15.86 8.73 8.00
C ALA A 106 16.90 9.46 8.85
N ALA A 107 16.48 10.09 9.95
CA ALA A 107 17.39 10.80 10.86
C ALA A 107 18.42 9.88 11.53
N ARG A 108 18.06 8.65 11.85
CA ARG A 108 18.95 7.65 12.47
C ARG A 108 19.98 7.08 11.50
N THR A 109 19.60 6.92 10.25
CA THR A 109 20.44 6.31 9.20
C THR A 109 21.20 7.33 8.37
N GLY A 110 20.80 8.60 8.40
CA GLY A 110 21.27 9.63 7.47
C GLY A 110 20.79 9.39 6.02
N ALA A 111 19.85 8.45 5.81
CA ALA A 111 19.39 8.08 4.49
C ALA A 111 18.53 9.17 3.85
N PRO A 112 18.83 9.59 2.62
CA PRO A 112 17.94 10.47 1.87
C PRO A 112 16.59 9.77 1.61
N VAL A 113 15.52 10.58 1.64
CA VAL A 113 14.15 10.10 1.43
C VAL A 113 13.62 10.68 0.13
N VAL A 114 13.21 9.82 -0.78
CA VAL A 114 12.54 10.20 -2.02
C VAL A 114 11.08 9.75 -2.02
N ALA A 115 10.19 10.69 -2.27
CA ALA A 115 8.77 10.41 -2.42
C ALA A 115 8.43 10.14 -3.89
N PHE A 116 7.69 9.06 -4.13
CA PHE A 116 7.20 8.76 -5.46
C PHE A 116 5.68 8.91 -5.53
N ARG A 117 5.20 9.75 -6.45
CA ARG A 117 3.77 10.02 -6.70
C ARG A 117 2.98 10.26 -5.40
N THR A 118 2.23 9.26 -4.94
CA THR A 118 1.37 9.31 -3.77
C THR A 118 2.13 9.27 -2.43
N GLY A 119 3.45 9.19 -2.44
CA GLY A 119 4.30 9.30 -1.24
C GLY A 119 4.63 10.73 -0.83
N HIS A 120 4.30 11.73 -1.68
CA HIS A 120 4.51 13.13 -1.33
C HIS A 120 3.76 13.51 -0.05
N GLY A 121 4.45 14.24 0.84
CA GLY A 121 3.92 14.64 2.15
C GLY A 121 4.32 13.70 3.31
N VAL A 122 4.83 12.49 3.03
CA VAL A 122 5.39 11.61 4.07
C VAL A 122 6.62 12.25 4.72
N MET A 123 7.49 12.84 3.91
CA MET A 123 8.62 13.65 4.36
C MET A 123 8.36 15.13 4.01
N PRO A 124 8.52 16.07 4.94
CA PRO A 124 8.45 17.50 4.61
C PRO A 124 9.47 17.86 3.54
N SER A 125 9.08 18.72 2.60
CA SER A 125 9.95 19.12 1.48
C SER A 125 11.12 20.02 1.88
N ASP A 126 11.05 20.62 3.06
CA ASP A 126 12.10 21.44 3.69
C ASP A 126 13.05 20.65 4.61
N ASP A 127 12.79 19.35 4.79
CA ASP A 127 13.70 18.48 5.53
C ASP A 127 14.98 18.24 4.69
N PRO A 128 16.18 18.40 5.27
CA PRO A 128 17.45 18.25 4.54
C PRO A 128 17.67 16.86 3.95
N LEU A 129 16.98 15.83 4.47
CA LEU A 129 17.00 14.47 3.92
C LEU A 129 15.93 14.24 2.85
N SER A 130 15.04 15.20 2.61
CA SER A 130 14.04 15.10 1.55
C SER A 130 14.66 15.45 0.21
N ILE A 131 14.69 14.49 -0.72
CA ILE A 131 15.26 14.68 -2.05
C ILE A 131 14.23 14.45 -3.17
N GLY A 132 14.41 15.18 -4.26
CA GLY A 132 13.59 14.99 -5.47
C GLY A 132 14.04 13.79 -6.30
N MET A 133 13.12 13.30 -7.16
CA MET A 133 13.37 12.17 -8.05
C MET A 133 14.63 12.29 -8.92
N PRO A 134 14.95 13.45 -9.52
CA PRO A 134 16.18 13.60 -10.31
C PRO A 134 17.44 13.39 -9.49
N VAL A 135 17.46 13.90 -8.25
CA VAL A 135 18.59 13.73 -7.32
C VAL A 135 18.71 12.27 -6.90
N ALA A 136 17.57 11.64 -6.53
CA ALA A 136 17.56 10.22 -6.19
C ALA A 136 18.08 9.34 -7.33
N HIS A 137 17.70 9.65 -8.58
CA HIS A 137 18.19 8.92 -9.75
C HIS A 137 19.71 9.11 -9.95
N SER A 138 20.24 10.30 -9.73
CA SER A 138 21.69 10.54 -9.85
C SER A 138 22.53 9.84 -8.77
N LEU A 139 21.92 9.59 -7.59
CA LEU A 139 22.58 8.88 -6.49
C LEU A 139 22.40 7.35 -6.57
N TRP A 140 21.52 6.88 -7.44
CA TRP A 140 21.07 5.48 -7.45
C TRP A 140 22.20 4.47 -7.61
N THR A 141 23.21 4.77 -8.42
CA THR A 141 24.37 3.88 -8.63
C THR A 141 25.30 3.76 -7.42
N ASP A 142 25.22 4.71 -6.48
CA ASP A 142 26.03 4.70 -5.26
C ASP A 142 25.27 4.06 -4.07
N VAL A 143 23.98 3.75 -4.24
CA VAL A 143 23.13 3.19 -3.19
C VAL A 143 23.40 1.70 -3.03
N ASP A 144 23.73 1.27 -1.81
CA ASP A 144 23.94 -0.14 -1.48
C ASP A 144 22.76 -0.81 -0.78
N LEU A 145 21.77 -0.01 -0.34
CA LEU A 145 20.53 -0.52 0.27
C LEU A 145 19.35 0.39 -0.06
N VAL A 146 18.29 -0.18 -0.61
CA VAL A 146 17.02 0.51 -0.85
C VAL A 146 15.96 0.06 0.16
N ILE A 147 15.41 1.02 0.91
CA ILE A 147 14.37 0.78 1.89
C ILE A 147 13.04 1.29 1.33
N GLY A 148 12.20 0.39 0.83
CA GLY A 148 10.88 0.73 0.29
C GLY A 148 9.79 0.73 1.35
N ILE A 149 9.17 1.89 1.64
CA ILE A 149 8.09 2.00 2.63
C ILE A 149 6.79 2.40 1.94
N GLY A 150 5.79 1.51 2.01
CA GLY A 150 4.49 1.75 1.39
C GLY A 150 4.52 1.95 -0.12
N THR A 151 5.56 1.45 -0.79
CA THR A 151 5.79 1.55 -2.23
C THR A 151 5.96 0.16 -2.86
N ARG A 152 5.78 0.07 -4.18
CA ARG A 152 6.09 -1.14 -4.95
C ARG A 152 7.48 -1.11 -5.58
N LEU A 153 8.18 0.01 -5.49
CA LEU A 153 9.48 0.24 -6.14
C LEU A 153 9.50 -0.01 -7.66
N GLN A 154 8.34 -0.19 -8.28
CA GLN A 154 8.22 -0.66 -9.66
C GLN A 154 8.98 0.21 -10.65
N SER A 155 8.83 1.53 -10.56
CA SER A 155 9.48 2.45 -11.50
C SER A 155 11.00 2.47 -11.30
N GLN A 156 11.46 2.42 -10.07
CA GLN A 156 12.88 2.43 -9.73
C GLN A 156 13.56 1.15 -10.23
N VAL A 157 13.02 0.00 -9.88
CA VAL A 157 13.58 -1.30 -10.28
C VAL A 157 13.53 -1.47 -11.81
N MET A 158 12.45 -1.06 -12.48
CA MET A 158 12.31 -1.23 -13.93
C MET A 158 13.08 -0.22 -14.77
N SER A 159 13.29 1.00 -14.27
CA SER A 159 13.80 2.11 -15.09
C SER A 159 15.18 2.60 -14.69
N TRP A 160 15.57 2.43 -13.42
CA TRP A 160 16.88 2.90 -12.92
C TRP A 160 17.93 1.81 -12.89
N GLY A 161 17.48 0.55 -13.04
CA GLY A 161 18.35 -0.61 -12.95
C GLY A 161 18.73 -0.95 -11.49
N HIS A 162 19.41 -2.04 -11.37
CA HIS A 162 20.04 -2.51 -10.12
C HIS A 162 21.24 -3.35 -10.52
N ASP A 163 22.24 -3.42 -9.69
CA ASP A 163 23.35 -4.34 -9.79
C ASP A 163 23.27 -5.40 -8.68
N ASP A 164 24.19 -6.37 -8.73
CA ASP A 164 24.21 -7.48 -7.79
C ASP A 164 24.60 -7.05 -6.35
N ASP A 165 25.16 -5.83 -6.19
CA ASP A 165 25.60 -5.29 -4.90
C ASP A 165 24.48 -4.53 -4.19
N MET A 166 23.42 -4.11 -4.90
CA MET A 166 22.26 -3.41 -4.31
C MET A 166 21.35 -4.41 -3.58
N LYS A 167 21.00 -4.09 -2.34
CA LYS A 167 20.11 -4.89 -1.48
C LYS A 167 18.77 -4.24 -1.19
#